data_1b73158e12b3b202c195fb88785bd9d6
#
_entry.id   1b73158e12b3b202c195fb88785bd9d6
#
_cell.length_a   1.000
_cell.length_b   1.000
_cell.length_c   1.000
_cell.angle_alpha   90.00
_cell.angle_beta   90.00
_cell.angle_gamma   90.00
#
_symmetry.space_group_name_H-M   'P 1'
#
loop_
_entity.id
_entity.type
_entity.pdbx_description
1 polymer ?
#
loop_
_entity_poly.entity_id
_entity_poly.type
_entity_poly.pdbx_seq_one_letter_code
_entity_poly.pdbx_strand_id
1 'polypeptide(L)' 'MRKELKKGDTEYELFNDYWKIVKEYNIPEDADEYWTGLINASDEFCKKYDRQYAIDLVLAFMASRENIFKSFKKS' A
#
# COMPACT_ATOMS: atom_id res chain seq x y z
N MET A 1 0.42 8.83 -27.46
CA MET A 1 1.73 8.17 -27.40
C MET A 1 2.06 7.79 -25.97
N ARG A 2 2.48 6.58 -25.74
CA ARG A 2 2.87 6.13 -24.42
C ARG A 2 4.23 6.63 -24.05
N LYS A 3 4.34 7.15 -22.83
CA LYS A 3 5.63 7.47 -22.28
C LYS A 3 6.13 6.27 -21.49
N GLU A 4 7.34 5.84 -21.77
CA GLU A 4 7.95 4.74 -21.07
C GLU A 4 8.43 5.21 -19.69
N LEU A 5 8.09 4.44 -18.65
CA LEU A 5 8.53 4.77 -17.28
C LEU A 5 9.98 4.39 -17.10
N LYS A 6 10.75 5.30 -16.56
CA LYS A 6 12.18 5.10 -16.34
C LYS A 6 12.48 5.28 -14.84
N LYS A 7 13.56 4.67 -14.41
CA LYS A 7 14.06 4.86 -13.06
C LYS A 7 14.31 6.35 -12.82
N GLY A 8 13.73 6.89 -11.76
CA GLY A 8 13.78 8.31 -11.46
C GLY A 8 12.52 9.07 -11.77
N ASP A 9 11.64 8.52 -12.61
CA ASP A 9 10.32 9.12 -12.82
C ASP A 9 9.48 8.94 -11.57
N THR A 10 8.63 9.94 -11.28
CA THR A 10 7.81 9.91 -10.07
C THR A 10 6.91 8.68 -10.04
N GLU A 11 6.29 8.35 -11.15
CA GLU A 11 5.41 7.17 -11.22
C GLU A 11 6.19 5.88 -11.01
N TYR A 12 7.39 5.79 -11.54
CA TYR A 12 8.23 4.61 -11.32
C TYR A 12 8.54 4.43 -9.84
N GLU A 13 8.98 5.50 -9.19
CA GLU A 13 9.31 5.46 -7.76
C GLU A 13 8.08 5.19 -6.91
N LEU A 14 6.94 5.79 -7.27
CA LEU A 14 5.69 5.61 -6.57
C LEU A 14 5.28 4.13 -6.55
N PHE A 15 5.26 3.49 -7.72
CA PHE A 15 4.86 2.08 -7.80
C PHE A 15 5.89 1.17 -7.15
N ASN A 16 7.16 1.53 -7.18
CA ASN A 16 8.20 0.76 -6.51
C ASN A 16 8.01 0.80 -4.99
N ASP A 17 7.73 1.97 -4.43
CA ASP A 17 7.48 2.12 -3.01
C ASP A 17 6.17 1.43 -2.60
N TYR A 18 5.14 1.54 -3.44
CA TYR A 18 3.89 0.84 -3.22
C TYR A 18 4.11 -0.68 -3.18
N TRP A 19 4.91 -1.19 -4.11
CA TRP A 19 5.24 -2.61 -4.15
C TRP A 19 5.93 -3.08 -2.87
N LYS A 20 6.79 -2.25 -2.30
CA LYS A 20 7.43 -2.57 -1.03
C LYS A 20 6.41 -2.74 0.09
N ILE A 21 5.41 -1.87 0.13
CA ILE A 21 4.31 -1.98 1.11
C ILE A 21 3.54 -3.28 0.88
N VAL A 22 3.21 -3.57 -0.37
CA VAL A 22 2.48 -4.79 -0.72
C VAL A 22 3.24 -6.03 -0.28
N LYS A 23 4.54 -6.08 -0.54
CA LYS A 23 5.35 -7.24 -0.16
C LYS A 23 5.42 -7.42 1.34
N GLU A 24 5.57 -6.33 2.09
CA GLU A 24 5.74 -6.38 3.53
C GLU A 24 4.45 -6.74 4.25
N TYR A 25 3.33 -6.24 3.76
CA TYR A 25 2.03 -6.40 4.43
C TYR A 25 1.06 -7.27 3.64
N ASN A 26 1.58 -8.16 2.80
CA ASN A 26 0.75 -8.98 1.92
C ASN A 26 -0.19 -9.91 2.69
N ILE A 27 0.30 -10.52 3.77
CA ILE A 27 -0.50 -11.46 4.56
C ILE A 27 -0.92 -10.77 5.86
N PRO A 28 -2.24 -10.56 6.08
CA PRO A 28 -2.71 -9.93 7.31
C PRO A 28 -2.37 -10.78 8.54
N GLU A 29 -2.03 -10.12 9.62
CA GLU A 29 -1.72 -10.77 10.88
C GLU A 29 -2.60 -10.21 12.00
N ASP A 30 -2.92 -11.04 12.98
CA ASP A 30 -3.70 -10.63 14.14
C ASP A 30 -2.76 -10.03 15.18
N ALA A 31 -2.18 -8.90 14.84
CA ALA A 31 -1.24 -8.19 15.70
C ALA A 31 -1.36 -6.70 15.47
N ASP A 32 -1.38 -5.93 16.54
CA ASP A 32 -1.47 -4.47 16.44
C ASP A 32 -0.30 -3.89 15.66
N GLU A 33 0.89 -4.49 15.81
CA GLU A 33 2.08 -4.03 15.08
C GLU A 33 1.89 -4.09 13.56
N TYR A 34 1.20 -5.12 13.07
CA TYR A 34 0.93 -5.23 11.65
C TYR A 34 0.10 -4.05 11.16
N TRP A 35 -1.03 -3.78 11.83
CA TRP A 35 -1.95 -2.73 11.40
C TRP A 35 -1.35 -1.34 11.60
N THR A 36 -0.67 -1.12 12.72
CA THR A 36 0.01 0.15 12.98
C THR A 36 1.10 0.40 11.95
N GLY A 37 1.90 -0.61 11.64
CA GLY A 37 2.96 -0.51 10.63
C GLY A 37 2.39 -0.20 9.26
N LEU A 38 1.31 -0.87 8.88
CA LEU A 38 0.67 -0.65 7.59
C LEU A 38 0.12 0.78 7.49
N ILE A 39 -0.54 1.27 8.54
CA ILE A 39 -1.07 2.63 8.57
C ILE A 39 0.06 3.65 8.46
N ASN A 40 1.14 3.46 9.22
CA ASN A 40 2.29 4.35 9.20
C ASN A 40 2.97 4.37 7.83
N ALA A 41 3.17 3.20 7.23
CA ALA A 41 3.77 3.09 5.90
C ALA A 41 2.91 3.78 4.85
N SER A 42 1.59 3.59 4.95
CA SER A 42 0.65 4.22 4.03
C SER A 42 0.63 5.74 4.19
N ASP A 43 0.68 6.23 5.42
CA ASP A 43 0.71 7.66 5.70
C ASP A 43 1.97 8.31 5.11
N GLU A 44 3.12 7.69 5.32
CA GLU A 44 4.38 8.19 4.75
C GLU A 44 4.36 8.18 3.23
N PHE A 45 3.79 7.13 2.65
CA PHE A 45 3.65 7.03 1.20
C PHE A 45 2.79 8.17 0.65
N CYS A 46 1.66 8.44 1.31
CA CYS A 46 0.76 9.52 0.89
C CYS A 46 1.43 10.89 1.02
N LYS A 47 2.20 11.10 2.08
CA LYS A 47 2.92 12.35 2.27
C LYS A 47 4.01 12.55 1.22
N LYS A 48 4.70 11.47 0.86
CA LYS A 48 5.77 11.54 -0.13
C LYS A 48 5.26 11.85 -1.53
N TYR A 49 4.11 11.28 -1.89
CA TYR A 49 3.62 11.39 -3.26
C TYR A 49 2.42 12.31 -3.44
N ASP A 50 1.87 12.85 -2.42
CA ASP A 50 0.81 13.89 -2.42
C ASP A 50 -0.05 13.90 -3.69
N ARG A 51 -0.58 12.73 -4.07
CA ARG A 51 -1.43 12.56 -5.25
C ARG A 51 -2.65 11.73 -4.87
N GLN A 52 -3.79 12.04 -5.51
CA GLN A 52 -5.02 11.34 -5.18
C GLN A 52 -4.91 9.84 -5.43
N TYR A 53 -4.32 9.43 -6.55
CA TYR A 53 -4.27 7.99 -6.81
C TYR A 53 -3.28 7.26 -5.92
N ALA A 54 -2.27 7.94 -5.39
CA ALA A 54 -1.41 7.33 -4.38
C ALA A 54 -2.21 7.01 -3.13
N ILE A 55 -3.05 7.94 -2.70
CA ILE A 55 -3.95 7.73 -1.57
C ILE A 55 -4.91 6.57 -1.88
N ASP A 56 -5.49 6.57 -3.08
CA ASP A 56 -6.42 5.53 -3.50
C ASP A 56 -5.77 4.14 -3.50
N LEU A 57 -4.50 4.05 -3.93
CA LEU A 57 -3.80 2.78 -3.96
C LEU A 57 -3.64 2.18 -2.56
N VAL A 58 -3.18 2.98 -1.59
CA VAL A 58 -2.97 2.46 -0.24
C VAL A 58 -4.29 2.22 0.47
N LEU A 59 -5.31 3.03 0.22
CA LEU A 59 -6.64 2.79 0.80
C LEU A 59 -7.23 1.48 0.27
N ALA A 60 -7.10 1.24 -1.04
CA ALA A 60 -7.58 0.01 -1.65
C ALA A 60 -6.83 -1.20 -1.08
N PHE A 61 -5.53 -1.08 -0.91
CA PHE A 61 -4.72 -2.16 -0.35
C PHE A 61 -5.14 -2.46 1.09
N MET A 62 -5.28 -1.42 1.91
CA MET A 62 -5.70 -1.61 3.30
C MET A 62 -7.08 -2.25 3.39
N ALA A 63 -8.03 -1.79 2.57
CA ALA A 63 -9.36 -2.36 2.55
C ALA A 63 -9.34 -3.83 2.15
N SER A 64 -8.52 -4.19 1.16
CA SER A 64 -8.41 -5.58 0.74
C SER A 64 -7.83 -6.46 1.85
N ARG A 65 -6.83 -5.95 2.58
CA ARG A 65 -6.24 -6.71 3.70
C ARG A 65 -7.23 -6.89 4.84
N GLU A 66 -8.02 -5.86 5.13
CA GLU A 66 -9.07 -5.98 6.15
C GLU A 66 -10.11 -7.03 5.76
N ASN A 67 -10.52 -7.05 4.51
CA ASN A 67 -11.50 -8.02 4.03
C ASN A 67 -10.98 -9.45 4.14
N ILE A 68 -9.72 -9.67 3.78
CA ILE A 68 -9.10 -10.98 3.90
C ILE A 68 -9.03 -11.40 5.37
N PHE A 69 -8.65 -10.48 6.24
CA PHE A 69 -8.55 -10.75 7.67
C PHE A 69 -9.90 -11.12 8.28
N LYS A 70 -10.94 -10.37 7.92
CA LYS A 70 -12.31 -10.67 8.37
C LYS A 70 -12.76 -12.05 7.89
N SER A 71 -12.39 -12.42 6.67
CA SER A 71 -12.71 -13.73 6.12
C SER A 71 -12.06 -14.83 6.94
N PHE A 72 -10.82 -14.67 7.36
CA PHE A 72 -10.16 -15.65 8.23
C PHE A 72 -10.86 -15.78 9.57
N LYS A 73 -11.32 -14.66 10.15
CA LYS A 73 -11.99 -14.70 11.45
C LYS A 73 -13.37 -15.33 11.41
N LYS A 74 -14.01 -15.30 10.25
CA LYS A 74 -15.36 -15.87 10.11
C LYS A 74 -15.36 -17.38 9.97
N SER A 75 -14.25 -17.96 9.63
CA SER A 75 -14.17 -19.42 9.41
C SER A 75 -14.05 -20.24 10.74
#